data_5471e458580a08f908883bcae87a09ca
#
_entry.id   5471e458580a08f908883bcae87a09ca
#
_cell.length_a   1.000
_cell.length_b   1.000
_cell.length_c   1.000
_cell.angle_alpha   90.00
_cell.angle_beta   90.00
_cell.angle_gamma   90.00
#
_symmetry.space_group_name_H-M   'P 1'
#
loop_
_entity.id
_entity.type
_entity.pdbx_description
1 polymer ?
#
loop_
_entity_poly.entity_id
_entity_poly.type
_entity_poly.pdbx_seq_one_letter_code
_entity_poly.pdbx_strand_id
1 'polypeptide(L)'
;MFFRKRKLPDYIRESLEKLETEPQDWLSLYATAYQVLDHKHQDAIVRLGKIGYQYLSRLAIPQILKIGEQWRSCTSLLWSIDWQTIDIKSMSTYFQNSDDYESLLIMGSFHPSGYFREKCLKLLYAYPQTLPFMMIRMNDWVQQVQEQAYVLTMQRLSECSLEELIQTSYVLIKVKKSKRRQQIHFDEVEKYYINRFNELIHNLDIYNLLRLNVLTRKAFYEIVTEHSLLSNEVIEKLLTKEKDSYCLLLLTRSLLHSEQMDMVRLHSYLYHPSFYVRKEAILCYYHFNQNIWNGIEEILLDKSYSIRDYIRF
;
A
#
# COMPACT_ATOMS: atom_id res chain seq x y z
N MET A 1 -8.28 -40.62 -25.52
CA MET A 1 -9.27 -39.64 -25.93
C MET A 1 -8.50 -38.32 -26.19
N PHE A 2 -8.24 -37.99 -27.46
CA PHE A 2 -7.51 -36.78 -27.80
C PHE A 2 -8.46 -35.58 -27.61
N PHE A 3 -8.31 -34.82 -26.54
CA PHE A 3 -8.96 -33.51 -26.39
C PHE A 3 -8.38 -32.61 -27.48
N ARG A 4 -9.16 -32.34 -28.56
CA ARG A 4 -8.85 -31.27 -29.48
C ARG A 4 -8.69 -29.99 -28.66
N LYS A 5 -7.46 -29.44 -28.57
CA LYS A 5 -7.23 -28.11 -27.97
C LYS A 5 -8.20 -27.15 -28.67
N ARG A 6 -9.17 -26.60 -27.93
CA ARG A 6 -10.06 -25.57 -28.48
C ARG A 6 -9.18 -24.43 -28.99
N LYS A 7 -9.34 -24.08 -30.27
CA LYS A 7 -8.60 -22.95 -30.85
C LYS A 7 -8.99 -21.68 -30.08
N LEU A 8 -7.98 -20.90 -29.62
CA LEU A 8 -8.23 -19.63 -28.99
C LEU A 8 -8.91 -18.68 -30.02
N PRO A 9 -10.00 -17.99 -29.62
CA PRO A 9 -10.63 -17.02 -30.51
C PRO A 9 -9.66 -15.93 -30.95
N ASP A 10 -9.77 -15.51 -32.21
CA ASP A 10 -8.82 -14.55 -32.79
C ASP A 10 -8.80 -13.23 -32.05
N TYR A 11 -9.95 -12.71 -31.60
CA TYR A 11 -10.04 -11.47 -30.82
C TYR A 11 -9.29 -11.54 -29.45
N ILE A 12 -9.25 -12.72 -28.79
CA ILE A 12 -8.48 -12.91 -27.55
C ILE A 12 -6.99 -12.94 -27.87
N ARG A 13 -6.61 -13.61 -28.97
CA ARG A 13 -5.22 -13.66 -29.41
C ARG A 13 -4.70 -12.25 -29.72
N GLU A 14 -5.45 -11.47 -30.48
CA GLU A 14 -5.13 -10.08 -30.81
C GLU A 14 -5.04 -9.19 -29.57
N SER A 15 -5.95 -9.38 -28.60
CA SER A 15 -5.89 -8.65 -27.31
C SER A 15 -4.62 -8.97 -26.52
N LEU A 16 -4.19 -10.24 -26.48
CA LEU A 16 -2.94 -10.64 -25.83
C LEU A 16 -1.72 -10.06 -26.55
N GLU A 17 -1.69 -10.10 -27.87
CA GLU A 17 -0.61 -9.52 -28.69
C GLU A 17 -0.51 -8.01 -28.48
N LYS A 18 -1.64 -7.31 -28.41
CA LYS A 18 -1.67 -5.88 -28.11
C LYS A 18 -1.11 -5.59 -26.71
N LEU A 19 -1.50 -6.35 -25.68
CA LEU A 19 -1.01 -6.17 -24.33
C LEU A 19 0.49 -6.45 -24.17
N GLU A 20 1.07 -7.33 -24.99
CA GLU A 20 2.51 -7.57 -25.02
C GLU A 20 3.29 -6.37 -25.59
N THR A 21 2.69 -5.61 -26.48
CA THR A 21 3.31 -4.45 -27.13
C THR A 21 3.00 -3.13 -26.41
N GLU A 22 1.82 -3.01 -25.77
CA GLU A 22 1.34 -1.83 -25.07
C GLU A 22 1.04 -2.13 -23.59
N PRO A 23 2.05 -2.34 -22.75
CA PRO A 23 1.88 -2.86 -21.37
C PRO A 23 1.23 -1.87 -20.40
N GLN A 24 0.78 -0.69 -20.83
CA GLN A 24 0.17 0.32 -19.95
C GLN A 24 -1.35 0.28 -19.92
N ASP A 25 -2.00 -0.51 -20.76
CA ASP A 25 -3.47 -0.63 -20.77
C ASP A 25 -3.95 -1.72 -19.82
N TRP A 26 -3.95 -1.37 -18.52
CA TRP A 26 -4.37 -2.29 -17.45
C TRP A 26 -5.88 -2.61 -17.46
N LEU A 27 -6.75 -1.76 -18.08
CA LEU A 27 -8.17 -2.07 -18.27
C LEU A 27 -8.34 -3.19 -19.28
N SER A 28 -7.65 -3.10 -20.42
CA SER A 28 -7.61 -4.17 -21.41
C SER A 28 -6.99 -5.45 -20.87
N LEU A 29 -5.93 -5.36 -20.05
CA LEU A 29 -5.34 -6.51 -19.36
C LEU A 29 -6.39 -7.24 -18.55
N TYR A 30 -7.15 -6.52 -17.73
CA TYR A 30 -8.14 -7.12 -16.85
C TYR A 30 -9.32 -7.72 -17.62
N ALA A 31 -9.84 -7.01 -18.63
CA ALA A 31 -10.89 -7.53 -19.52
C ALA A 31 -10.44 -8.79 -20.26
N THR A 32 -9.21 -8.80 -20.77
CA THR A 32 -8.62 -9.98 -21.44
C THR A 32 -8.45 -11.14 -20.48
N ALA A 33 -8.08 -10.87 -19.20
CA ALA A 33 -7.96 -11.90 -18.17
C ALA A 33 -9.27 -12.70 -18.00
N TYR A 34 -10.42 -12.04 -17.95
CA TYR A 34 -11.70 -12.73 -17.84
C TYR A 34 -11.97 -13.67 -19.02
N GLN A 35 -11.73 -13.22 -20.23
CA GLN A 35 -11.95 -14.00 -21.44
C GLN A 35 -11.01 -15.20 -21.50
N VAL A 36 -9.74 -15.01 -21.22
CA VAL A 36 -8.72 -16.07 -21.23
C VAL A 36 -9.02 -17.17 -20.20
N LEU A 37 -9.40 -16.77 -18.97
CA LEU A 37 -9.73 -17.74 -17.89
C LEU A 37 -10.96 -18.57 -18.24
N ASP A 38 -12.01 -17.98 -18.84
CA ASP A 38 -13.22 -18.68 -19.25
C ASP A 38 -12.93 -19.72 -20.35
N HIS A 39 -12.10 -19.38 -21.31
CA HIS A 39 -11.70 -20.29 -22.38
C HIS A 39 -10.78 -21.43 -21.96
N LYS A 40 -10.20 -21.38 -20.74
CA LYS A 40 -9.31 -22.41 -20.17
C LYS A 40 -8.15 -22.82 -21.08
N HIS A 41 -7.65 -21.87 -21.91
CA HIS A 41 -6.57 -22.13 -22.86
C HIS A 41 -5.22 -21.95 -22.16
N GLN A 42 -4.50 -23.05 -21.92
CA GLN A 42 -3.26 -23.05 -21.12
C GLN A 42 -2.24 -22.01 -21.58
N ASP A 43 -1.87 -21.99 -22.87
CA ASP A 43 -0.83 -21.08 -23.38
C ASP A 43 -1.25 -19.61 -23.22
N ALA A 44 -2.55 -19.30 -23.41
CA ALA A 44 -3.08 -17.96 -23.20
C ALA A 44 -3.06 -17.54 -21.73
N ILE A 45 -3.35 -18.46 -20.81
CA ILE A 45 -3.29 -18.23 -19.36
C ILE A 45 -1.86 -17.94 -18.91
N VAL A 46 -0.87 -18.69 -19.42
CA VAL A 46 0.55 -18.46 -19.14
C VAL A 46 1.01 -17.09 -19.65
N ARG A 47 0.66 -16.76 -20.91
CA ARG A 47 0.96 -15.43 -21.46
C ARG A 47 0.36 -14.30 -20.63
N LEU A 48 -0.91 -14.44 -20.24
CA LEU A 48 -1.60 -13.48 -19.40
C LEU A 48 -0.90 -13.27 -18.05
N GLY A 49 -0.49 -14.36 -17.39
CA GLY A 49 0.26 -14.28 -16.14
C GLY A 49 1.55 -13.51 -16.27
N LYS A 50 2.33 -13.82 -17.34
CA LYS A 50 3.58 -13.11 -17.64
C LYS A 50 3.36 -11.62 -17.89
N ILE A 51 2.35 -11.25 -18.69
CA ILE A 51 1.98 -9.84 -18.93
C ILE A 51 1.57 -9.18 -17.61
N GLY A 52 0.74 -9.85 -16.82
CA GLY A 52 0.31 -9.39 -15.49
C GLY A 52 1.49 -9.10 -14.57
N TYR A 53 2.45 -10.00 -14.48
CA TYR A 53 3.66 -9.82 -13.69
C TYR A 53 4.49 -8.63 -14.18
N GLN A 54 4.78 -8.57 -15.48
CA GLN A 54 5.53 -7.45 -16.07
C GLN A 54 4.89 -6.09 -15.80
N TYR A 55 3.58 -6.06 -15.69
CA TYR A 55 2.82 -4.86 -15.43
C TYR A 55 2.82 -4.52 -13.93
N LEU A 56 2.40 -5.46 -13.07
CA LEU A 56 2.22 -5.23 -11.63
C LEU A 56 3.55 -5.03 -10.89
N SER A 57 4.62 -5.70 -11.29
CA SER A 57 5.94 -5.58 -10.65
C SER A 57 6.56 -4.17 -10.73
N ARG A 58 6.08 -3.32 -11.63
CA ARG A 58 6.52 -1.92 -11.78
C ARG A 58 5.72 -0.94 -10.94
N LEU A 59 4.66 -1.40 -10.29
CA LEU A 59 3.72 -0.55 -9.57
C LEU A 59 3.91 -0.70 -8.07
N ALA A 60 3.81 0.42 -7.36
CA ALA A 60 3.71 0.38 -5.90
C ALA A 60 2.30 -0.09 -5.46
N ILE A 61 2.20 -0.66 -4.26
CA ILE A 61 0.93 -1.14 -3.68
C ILE A 61 -0.21 -0.12 -3.79
N PRO A 62 -0.02 1.18 -3.45
CA PRO A 62 -1.10 2.17 -3.62
C PRO A 62 -1.63 2.28 -5.05
N GLN A 63 -0.77 2.11 -6.05
CA GLN A 63 -1.15 2.16 -7.46
C GLN A 63 -1.94 0.91 -7.86
N ILE A 64 -1.48 -0.29 -7.45
CA ILE A 64 -2.19 -1.55 -7.71
C ILE A 64 -3.59 -1.52 -7.09
N LEU A 65 -3.72 -1.03 -5.85
CA LEU A 65 -5.02 -0.92 -5.18
C LEU A 65 -5.97 0.05 -5.89
N LYS A 66 -5.47 1.19 -6.36
CA LYS A 66 -6.26 2.15 -7.13
C LYS A 66 -6.78 1.54 -8.43
N ILE A 67 -5.93 0.82 -9.15
CA ILE A 67 -6.27 0.11 -10.37
C ILE A 67 -7.28 -1.01 -10.08
N GLY A 68 -7.04 -1.82 -9.04
CA GLY A 68 -7.92 -2.91 -8.63
C GLY A 68 -9.34 -2.46 -8.28
N GLU A 69 -9.52 -1.25 -7.74
CA GLU A 69 -10.84 -0.67 -7.50
C GLU A 69 -11.59 -0.37 -8.81
N GLN A 70 -10.87 -0.02 -9.86
CA GLN A 70 -11.45 0.29 -11.17
C GLN A 70 -11.79 -0.98 -11.97
N TRP A 71 -11.10 -2.10 -11.74
CA TRP A 71 -11.36 -3.37 -12.43
C TRP A 71 -12.81 -3.85 -12.30
N ARG A 72 -13.47 -3.54 -11.20
CA ARG A 72 -14.89 -3.91 -10.99
C ARG A 72 -15.84 -3.29 -12.01
N SER A 73 -15.48 -2.15 -12.58
CA SER A 73 -16.30 -1.44 -13.58
C SER A 73 -15.96 -1.79 -15.04
N CYS A 74 -14.88 -2.58 -15.25
CA CYS A 74 -14.34 -2.77 -16.60
C CYS A 74 -15.08 -3.78 -17.45
N THR A 75 -15.98 -4.59 -16.89
CA THR A 75 -16.55 -5.71 -17.68
C THR A 75 -17.98 -6.04 -17.29
N SER A 76 -18.80 -6.26 -18.32
CA SER A 76 -20.13 -6.87 -18.23
C SER A 76 -20.06 -8.42 -18.24
N LEU A 77 -18.89 -9.01 -18.48
CA LEU A 77 -18.69 -10.48 -18.59
C LEU A 77 -18.92 -11.20 -17.23
N LEU A 78 -19.05 -10.46 -16.14
CA LEU A 78 -19.36 -11.03 -14.83
C LEU A 78 -20.58 -11.97 -14.87
N TRP A 79 -21.59 -11.62 -15.63
CA TRP A 79 -22.87 -12.34 -15.67
C TRP A 79 -22.88 -13.50 -16.67
N SER A 80 -21.94 -13.53 -17.60
CA SER A 80 -21.86 -14.56 -18.67
C SER A 80 -20.92 -15.72 -18.31
N ILE A 81 -20.12 -15.62 -17.26
CA ILE A 81 -19.13 -16.60 -16.85
C ILE A 81 -19.50 -17.16 -15.49
N ASP A 82 -19.54 -18.47 -15.36
CA ASP A 82 -19.70 -19.14 -14.06
C ASP A 82 -18.36 -19.24 -13.33
N TRP A 83 -18.08 -18.23 -12.51
CA TRP A 83 -16.84 -18.09 -11.75
C TRP A 83 -16.65 -19.14 -10.66
N GLN A 84 -17.70 -19.86 -10.28
CA GLN A 84 -17.59 -20.98 -9.34
C GLN A 84 -16.88 -22.17 -9.99
N THR A 85 -17.06 -22.35 -11.30
CA THR A 85 -16.46 -23.48 -12.03
C THR A 85 -15.02 -23.22 -12.48
N ILE A 86 -14.52 -21.99 -12.37
CA ILE A 86 -13.12 -21.65 -12.69
C ILE A 86 -12.21 -22.22 -11.61
N ASP A 87 -11.45 -23.24 -11.95
CA ASP A 87 -10.46 -23.88 -11.06
C ASP A 87 -9.09 -23.21 -11.23
N ILE A 88 -8.96 -22.01 -10.64
CA ILE A 88 -7.69 -21.27 -10.68
C ILE A 88 -6.55 -22.03 -9.98
N LYS A 89 -6.86 -22.88 -9.00
CA LYS A 89 -5.85 -23.68 -8.28
C LYS A 89 -5.12 -24.63 -9.21
N SER A 90 -5.84 -25.37 -10.06
CA SER A 90 -5.22 -26.30 -11.01
C SER A 90 -4.35 -25.60 -12.05
N MET A 91 -4.64 -24.32 -12.34
CA MET A 91 -3.86 -23.53 -13.31
C MET A 91 -2.43 -23.26 -12.84
N SER A 92 -2.12 -23.37 -11.54
CA SER A 92 -0.75 -23.25 -11.03
C SER A 92 0.24 -24.17 -11.74
N THR A 93 -0.20 -25.34 -12.16
CA THR A 93 0.63 -26.34 -12.85
C THR A 93 1.04 -25.93 -14.28
N TYR A 94 0.43 -24.88 -14.82
CA TYR A 94 0.76 -24.36 -16.15
C TYR A 94 2.02 -23.49 -16.14
N PHE A 95 2.38 -22.91 -14.96
CA PHE A 95 3.41 -21.93 -14.82
C PHE A 95 4.74 -22.53 -14.41
N GLN A 96 5.81 -22.14 -15.08
CA GLN A 96 7.18 -22.42 -14.67
C GLN A 96 7.69 -21.39 -13.65
N ASN A 97 7.22 -20.13 -13.78
CA ASN A 97 7.53 -19.04 -12.87
C ASN A 97 6.33 -18.80 -11.93
N SER A 98 6.58 -18.86 -10.63
CA SER A 98 5.56 -18.63 -9.60
C SER A 98 5.01 -17.20 -9.62
N ASP A 99 5.83 -16.21 -9.97
CA ASP A 99 5.45 -14.79 -9.98
C ASP A 99 4.39 -14.49 -11.05
N ASP A 100 4.46 -15.19 -12.18
CA ASP A 100 3.47 -15.07 -13.25
C ASP A 100 2.09 -15.56 -12.77
N TYR A 101 2.06 -16.63 -11.99
CA TYR A 101 0.82 -17.14 -11.40
C TYR A 101 0.33 -16.25 -10.25
N GLU A 102 1.23 -15.78 -9.39
CA GLU A 102 0.91 -14.83 -8.31
C GLU A 102 0.21 -13.58 -8.86
N SER A 103 0.69 -13.06 -9.99
CA SER A 103 0.07 -11.88 -10.63
C SER A 103 -1.40 -12.11 -11.01
N LEU A 104 -1.76 -13.31 -11.47
CA LEU A 104 -3.16 -13.68 -11.72
C LEU A 104 -3.98 -13.74 -10.44
N LEU A 105 -3.40 -14.23 -9.35
CA LEU A 105 -4.07 -14.28 -8.06
C LEU A 105 -4.29 -12.88 -7.49
N ILE A 106 -3.31 -11.97 -7.64
CA ILE A 106 -3.45 -10.55 -7.26
C ILE A 106 -4.61 -9.93 -8.03
N MET A 107 -4.64 -10.04 -9.36
CA MET A 107 -5.76 -9.56 -10.17
C MET A 107 -7.09 -10.20 -9.74
N GLY A 108 -7.11 -11.51 -9.52
CA GLY A 108 -8.28 -12.26 -9.08
C GLY A 108 -8.81 -11.84 -7.70
N SER A 109 -7.94 -11.34 -6.82
CA SER A 109 -8.34 -10.82 -5.51
C SER A 109 -9.21 -9.54 -5.60
N PHE A 110 -9.25 -8.87 -6.74
CA PHE A 110 -10.12 -7.72 -7.02
C PHE A 110 -11.37 -8.09 -7.84
N HIS A 111 -11.54 -9.34 -8.20
CA HIS A 111 -12.61 -9.81 -9.07
C HIS A 111 -14.02 -9.46 -8.52
N PRO A 112 -15.00 -9.09 -9.36
CA PRO A 112 -16.37 -8.81 -8.90
C PRO A 112 -17.06 -9.99 -8.19
N SER A 113 -16.80 -11.25 -8.61
CA SER A 113 -17.35 -12.44 -7.93
C SER A 113 -16.64 -12.69 -6.59
N GLY A 114 -17.38 -12.74 -5.49
CA GLY A 114 -16.87 -13.05 -4.14
C GLY A 114 -16.25 -14.44 -4.06
N TYR A 115 -16.86 -15.42 -4.69
CA TYR A 115 -16.34 -16.82 -4.73
C TYR A 115 -14.96 -16.88 -5.36
N PHE A 116 -14.75 -16.14 -6.45
CA PHE A 116 -13.46 -16.14 -7.14
C PHE A 116 -12.40 -15.38 -6.34
N ARG A 117 -12.78 -14.23 -5.73
CA ARG A 117 -11.87 -13.49 -4.82
C ARG A 117 -11.39 -14.35 -3.66
N GLU A 118 -12.33 -15.09 -3.01
CA GLU A 118 -12.00 -15.96 -1.88
C GLU A 118 -11.01 -17.06 -2.28
N LYS A 119 -11.22 -17.71 -3.45
CA LYS A 119 -10.26 -18.70 -3.97
C LYS A 119 -8.86 -18.08 -4.16
N CYS A 120 -8.79 -16.90 -4.78
CA CYS A 120 -7.53 -16.23 -5.02
C CYS A 120 -6.83 -15.83 -3.72
N LEU A 121 -7.55 -15.32 -2.71
CA LEU A 121 -6.99 -14.98 -1.40
C LEU A 121 -6.35 -16.18 -0.71
N LYS A 122 -7.04 -17.33 -0.68
CA LYS A 122 -6.51 -18.56 -0.08
C LYS A 122 -5.20 -19.01 -0.73
N LEU A 123 -5.07 -18.83 -2.03
CA LEU A 123 -3.89 -19.22 -2.78
C LEU A 123 -2.75 -18.19 -2.64
N LEU A 124 -3.06 -16.89 -2.51
CA LEU A 124 -2.08 -15.84 -2.27
C LEU A 124 -1.28 -16.04 -0.98
N TYR A 125 -1.82 -16.72 0.02
CA TYR A 125 -1.11 -16.99 1.26
C TYR A 125 0.23 -17.73 1.05
N ALA A 126 0.34 -18.54 0.01
CA ALA A 126 1.57 -19.26 -0.31
C ALA A 126 2.72 -18.36 -0.83
N TYR A 127 2.44 -17.09 -1.13
CA TYR A 127 3.41 -16.16 -1.72
C TYR A 127 3.84 -15.10 -0.70
N PRO A 128 5.13 -14.73 -0.68
CA PRO A 128 5.62 -13.62 0.14
C PRO A 128 5.06 -12.28 -0.35
N GLN A 129 5.09 -11.27 0.51
CA GLN A 129 4.69 -9.89 0.20
C GLN A 129 3.23 -9.71 -0.27
N THR A 130 2.35 -10.68 0.03
CA THR A 130 0.93 -10.63 -0.34
C THR A 130 0.00 -10.10 0.76
N LEU A 131 0.53 -9.78 1.94
CA LEU A 131 -0.20 -9.20 3.07
C LEU A 131 -1.09 -7.99 2.67
N PRO A 132 -0.63 -7.05 1.81
CA PRO A 132 -1.45 -5.91 1.41
C PRO A 132 -2.76 -6.33 0.72
N PHE A 133 -2.71 -7.40 -0.09
CA PHE A 133 -3.87 -7.89 -0.85
C PHE A 133 -4.85 -8.69 0.01
N MET A 134 -4.36 -9.32 1.09
CA MET A 134 -5.21 -9.95 2.10
C MET A 134 -5.89 -8.88 2.95
N MET A 135 -5.12 -7.97 3.53
CA MET A 135 -5.59 -6.94 4.45
C MET A 135 -6.65 -6.04 3.80
N ILE A 136 -6.50 -5.62 2.54
CA ILE A 136 -7.50 -4.77 1.88
C ILE A 136 -8.87 -5.46 1.75
N ARG A 137 -8.93 -6.80 1.71
CA ARG A 137 -10.17 -7.56 1.65
C ARG A 137 -10.90 -7.64 3.00
N MET A 138 -10.31 -7.23 4.10
CA MET A 138 -11.03 -7.00 5.36
C MET A 138 -12.10 -5.90 5.23
N ASN A 139 -12.02 -5.09 4.18
CA ASN A 139 -13.06 -4.11 3.80
C ASN A 139 -13.96 -4.63 2.65
N ASP A 140 -14.02 -5.92 2.40
CA ASP A 140 -14.87 -6.47 1.34
C ASP A 140 -16.35 -6.30 1.68
N TRP A 141 -17.22 -6.33 0.68
CA TRP A 141 -18.68 -6.30 0.88
C TRP A 141 -19.28 -7.68 1.18
N VAL A 142 -18.53 -8.76 0.86
CA VAL A 142 -18.94 -10.14 1.13
C VAL A 142 -18.32 -10.57 2.44
N GLN A 143 -19.16 -10.88 3.42
CA GLN A 143 -18.74 -11.22 4.77
C GLN A 143 -17.75 -12.40 4.80
N GLN A 144 -18.01 -13.45 4.02
CA GLN A 144 -17.14 -14.62 3.95
C GLN A 144 -15.72 -14.26 3.47
N VAL A 145 -15.64 -13.28 2.53
CA VAL A 145 -14.34 -12.78 2.06
C VAL A 145 -13.64 -11.97 3.14
N GLN A 146 -14.38 -11.15 3.92
CA GLN A 146 -13.82 -10.41 5.07
C GLN A 146 -13.25 -11.35 6.13
N GLU A 147 -14.02 -12.37 6.53
CA GLU A 147 -13.61 -13.34 7.55
C GLU A 147 -12.37 -14.12 7.10
N GLN A 148 -12.37 -14.58 5.84
CA GLN A 148 -11.20 -15.26 5.28
C GLN A 148 -9.99 -14.32 5.22
N ALA A 149 -10.17 -13.07 4.83
CA ALA A 149 -9.12 -12.07 4.77
C ALA A 149 -8.54 -11.79 6.16
N TYR A 150 -9.37 -11.67 7.20
CA TYR A 150 -8.93 -11.52 8.58
C TYR A 150 -8.03 -12.70 9.02
N VAL A 151 -8.50 -13.93 8.85
CA VAL A 151 -7.74 -15.13 9.24
C VAL A 151 -6.37 -15.17 8.54
N LEU A 152 -6.36 -14.98 7.21
CA LEU A 152 -5.12 -15.00 6.43
C LEU A 152 -4.18 -13.85 6.79
N THR A 153 -4.72 -12.65 7.06
CA THR A 153 -3.94 -11.50 7.51
C THR A 153 -3.26 -11.77 8.84
N MET A 154 -3.98 -12.32 9.83
CA MET A 154 -3.42 -12.66 11.14
C MET A 154 -2.31 -13.71 11.03
N GLN A 155 -2.53 -14.75 10.23
CA GLN A 155 -1.52 -15.79 9.99
C GLN A 155 -0.28 -15.19 9.31
N ARG A 156 -0.46 -14.36 8.26
CA ARG A 156 0.65 -13.77 7.51
C ARG A 156 1.46 -12.78 8.33
N LEU A 157 0.82 -12.00 9.21
CA LEU A 157 1.49 -11.04 10.08
C LEU A 157 2.55 -11.70 10.98
N SER A 158 2.35 -12.95 11.40
CA SER A 158 3.33 -13.67 12.23
C SER A 158 4.64 -13.97 11.51
N GLU A 159 4.62 -14.05 10.17
CA GLU A 159 5.73 -14.46 9.33
C GLU A 159 6.31 -13.30 8.48
N CYS A 160 5.63 -12.17 8.44
CA CYS A 160 5.99 -11.07 7.54
C CYS A 160 7.31 -10.39 7.90
N SER A 161 8.00 -9.90 6.88
CA SER A 161 9.20 -9.08 7.00
C SER A 161 8.85 -7.62 7.33
N LEU A 162 9.85 -6.85 7.80
CA LEU A 162 9.70 -5.40 7.99
C LEU A 162 9.32 -4.69 6.68
N GLU A 163 9.91 -5.10 5.56
CA GLU A 163 9.60 -4.53 4.25
C GLU A 163 8.14 -4.74 3.88
N GLU A 164 7.61 -5.95 4.07
CA GLU A 164 6.20 -6.25 3.82
C GLU A 164 5.26 -5.43 4.72
N LEU A 165 5.62 -5.23 6.00
CA LEU A 165 4.89 -4.33 6.89
C LEU A 165 4.90 -2.89 6.38
N ILE A 166 6.08 -2.35 6.04
CA ILE A 166 6.19 -0.98 5.52
C ILE A 166 5.31 -0.80 4.28
N GLN A 167 5.35 -1.75 3.35
CA GLN A 167 4.53 -1.70 2.14
C GLN A 167 3.04 -1.81 2.44
N THR A 168 2.67 -2.54 3.50
CA THR A 168 1.27 -2.72 3.94
C THR A 168 0.73 -1.50 4.71
N SER A 169 1.59 -0.60 5.19
CA SER A 169 1.18 0.58 5.97
C SER A 169 0.06 1.39 5.30
N TYR A 170 0.16 1.60 3.99
CA TYR A 170 -0.88 2.30 3.22
C TYR A 170 -2.23 1.59 3.28
N VAL A 171 -2.22 0.26 3.25
CA VAL A 171 -3.44 -0.55 3.31
C VAL A 171 -4.05 -0.50 4.69
N LEU A 172 -3.24 -0.58 5.76
CA LEU A 172 -3.71 -0.48 7.14
C LEU A 172 -4.48 0.84 7.35
N ILE A 173 -3.89 1.97 6.97
CA ILE A 173 -4.54 3.28 7.07
C ILE A 173 -5.82 3.34 6.22
N LYS A 174 -5.81 2.77 5.03
CA LYS A 174 -6.98 2.72 4.15
C LYS A 174 -8.12 1.89 4.75
N VAL A 175 -7.82 0.74 5.33
CA VAL A 175 -8.81 -0.12 6.02
C VAL A 175 -9.29 0.56 7.29
N LYS A 176 -8.40 1.20 8.08
CA LYS A 176 -8.75 1.99 9.28
C LYS A 176 -9.82 3.05 8.98
N LYS A 177 -9.71 3.74 7.86
CA LYS A 177 -10.66 4.77 7.39
C LYS A 177 -11.94 4.21 6.75
N SER A 178 -12.04 2.89 6.55
CA SER A 178 -13.16 2.24 5.88
C SER A 178 -14.35 2.02 6.82
N LYS A 179 -15.59 2.19 6.28
CA LYS A 179 -16.84 1.97 7.01
C LYS A 179 -17.35 0.52 6.98
N ARG A 180 -16.78 -0.34 6.13
CA ARG A 180 -17.28 -1.71 5.91
C ARG A 180 -16.57 -2.76 6.73
N ARG A 181 -15.41 -2.44 7.31
CA ARG A 181 -14.65 -3.38 8.12
C ARG A 181 -15.40 -3.78 9.38
N GLN A 182 -15.23 -4.98 9.82
CA GLN A 182 -15.63 -5.40 11.16
C GLN A 182 -14.65 -4.80 12.18
N GLN A 183 -15.16 -3.94 13.08
CA GLN A 183 -14.29 -3.17 13.98
C GLN A 183 -13.44 -4.07 14.88
N ILE A 184 -14.03 -5.10 15.47
CA ILE A 184 -13.34 -6.03 16.40
C ILE A 184 -12.14 -6.70 15.69
N HIS A 185 -12.35 -7.24 14.48
CA HIS A 185 -11.29 -7.87 13.70
C HIS A 185 -10.19 -6.89 13.31
N PHE A 186 -10.57 -5.64 12.98
CA PHE A 186 -9.60 -4.63 12.62
C PHE A 186 -8.73 -4.21 13.81
N ASP A 187 -9.33 -3.98 14.98
CA ASP A 187 -8.62 -3.57 16.19
C ASP A 187 -7.60 -4.65 16.61
N GLU A 188 -7.95 -5.92 16.46
CA GLU A 188 -7.05 -7.04 16.73
C GLU A 188 -5.89 -7.08 15.75
N VAL A 189 -6.16 -6.94 14.44
CA VAL A 189 -5.13 -6.88 13.39
C VAL A 189 -4.23 -5.66 13.59
N GLU A 190 -4.77 -4.48 13.86
CA GLU A 190 -4.00 -3.26 14.10
C GLU A 190 -3.06 -3.44 15.29
N LYS A 191 -3.55 -3.94 16.42
CA LYS A 191 -2.74 -4.22 17.59
C LYS A 191 -1.60 -5.20 17.29
N TYR A 192 -1.91 -6.30 16.59
CA TYR A 192 -0.89 -7.29 16.24
C TYR A 192 0.13 -6.73 15.25
N TYR A 193 -0.31 -5.96 14.27
CA TYR A 193 0.53 -5.28 13.29
C TYR A 193 1.52 -4.32 13.98
N ILE A 194 1.05 -3.49 14.92
CA ILE A 194 1.90 -2.55 15.66
C ILE A 194 2.93 -3.30 16.52
N ASN A 195 2.52 -4.37 17.20
CA ASN A 195 3.45 -5.19 17.99
C ASN A 195 4.56 -5.78 17.09
N ARG A 196 4.16 -6.35 15.94
CA ARG A 196 5.11 -6.92 15.00
C ARG A 196 6.04 -5.87 14.38
N PHE A 197 5.50 -4.69 14.15
CA PHE A 197 6.28 -3.54 13.70
C PHE A 197 7.35 -3.16 14.73
N ASN A 198 6.96 -3.05 16.00
CA ASN A 198 7.87 -2.71 17.10
C ASN A 198 9.01 -3.74 17.26
N GLU A 199 8.72 -5.03 17.05
CA GLU A 199 9.75 -6.08 17.08
C GLU A 199 10.80 -5.93 15.97
N LEU A 200 10.41 -5.46 14.79
CA LEU A 200 11.26 -5.47 13.59
C LEU A 200 11.87 -4.11 13.24
N ILE A 201 11.33 -3.01 13.77
CA ILE A 201 11.66 -1.63 13.36
C ILE A 201 13.14 -1.27 13.53
N HIS A 202 13.86 -1.92 14.46
CA HIS A 202 15.29 -1.73 14.68
C HIS A 202 16.14 -2.08 13.46
N ASN A 203 15.60 -2.89 12.52
CA ASN A 203 16.25 -3.25 11.25
C ASN A 203 15.93 -2.27 10.11
N LEU A 204 15.37 -1.09 10.40
CA LEU A 204 14.94 -0.14 9.39
C LEU A 204 16.11 0.36 8.53
N ASP A 205 16.06 0.09 7.23
CA ASP A 205 16.94 0.71 6.24
C ASP A 205 16.30 2.02 5.71
N ILE A 206 16.85 3.14 6.17
CA ILE A 206 16.40 4.50 5.80
C ILE A 206 16.53 4.73 4.29
N TYR A 207 17.57 4.22 3.64
CA TYR A 207 17.77 4.43 2.21
C TYR A 207 16.73 3.70 1.37
N ASN A 208 16.43 2.46 1.73
CA ASN A 208 15.38 1.70 1.07
C ASN A 208 14.00 2.32 1.32
N LEU A 209 13.71 2.76 2.55
CA LEU A 209 12.47 3.47 2.88
C LEU A 209 12.27 4.71 1.98
N LEU A 210 13.30 5.54 1.81
CA LEU A 210 13.21 6.78 1.03
C LEU A 210 13.01 6.55 -0.49
N ARG A 211 13.28 5.34 -0.99
CA ARG A 211 12.99 4.94 -2.38
C ARG A 211 11.55 4.52 -2.62
N LEU A 212 10.81 4.22 -1.56
CA LEU A 212 9.43 3.78 -1.67
C LEU A 212 8.51 4.90 -2.20
N ASN A 213 7.37 4.50 -2.72
CA ASN A 213 6.33 5.43 -3.13
C ASN A 213 5.95 6.38 -1.99
N VAL A 214 5.72 7.66 -2.32
CA VAL A 214 5.41 8.68 -1.32
C VAL A 214 4.16 8.38 -0.48
N LEU A 215 3.14 7.74 -1.05
CA LEU A 215 1.93 7.36 -0.31
C LEU A 215 2.23 6.26 0.72
N THR A 216 3.12 5.34 0.39
CA THR A 216 3.60 4.31 1.33
C THR A 216 4.37 4.95 2.47
N ARG A 217 5.30 5.89 2.17
CA ARG A 217 6.05 6.62 3.21
C ARG A 217 5.16 7.44 4.12
N LYS A 218 4.16 8.16 3.56
CA LYS A 218 3.18 8.91 4.35
C LYS A 218 2.46 8.01 5.36
N ALA A 219 1.94 6.90 4.90
CA ALA A 219 1.25 5.95 5.75
C ALA A 219 2.18 5.33 6.81
N PHE A 220 3.41 4.97 6.42
CA PHE A 220 4.43 4.51 7.35
C PHE A 220 4.71 5.53 8.44
N TYR A 221 4.98 6.79 8.08
CA TYR A 221 5.25 7.84 9.06
C TYR A 221 4.01 8.14 9.94
N GLU A 222 2.80 8.11 9.39
CA GLU A 222 1.55 8.24 10.18
C GLU A 222 1.52 7.20 11.30
N ILE A 223 1.80 5.93 10.99
CA ILE A 223 1.80 4.83 11.95
C ILE A 223 2.93 4.97 12.98
N VAL A 224 4.18 5.14 12.52
CA VAL A 224 5.32 5.13 13.45
C VAL A 224 5.36 6.35 14.36
N THR A 225 4.81 7.47 13.93
CA THR A 225 4.68 8.67 14.76
C THR A 225 3.49 8.59 15.73
N GLU A 226 2.35 8.05 15.28
CA GLU A 226 1.18 7.81 16.14
C GLU A 226 1.52 6.90 17.33
N HIS A 227 2.37 5.88 17.11
CA HIS A 227 2.74 4.88 18.11
C HIS A 227 4.16 5.05 18.69
N SER A 228 4.85 6.14 18.38
CA SER A 228 6.20 6.45 18.87
C SER A 228 7.22 5.32 18.65
N LEU A 229 7.18 4.67 17.48
CA LEU A 229 8.01 3.48 17.18
C LEU A 229 9.44 3.83 16.75
N LEU A 230 9.75 5.09 16.44
CA LEU A 230 11.08 5.52 16.01
C LEU A 230 11.77 6.31 17.12
N SER A 231 13.08 6.08 17.28
CA SER A 231 13.90 6.93 18.15
C SER A 231 14.10 8.32 17.52
N ASN A 232 14.32 9.33 18.35
CA ASN A 232 14.59 10.70 17.90
C ASN A 232 15.77 10.78 16.94
N GLU A 233 16.82 9.98 17.14
CA GLU A 233 17.98 9.90 16.23
C GLU A 233 17.60 9.43 14.81
N VAL A 234 16.71 8.45 14.71
CA VAL A 234 16.21 7.97 13.41
C VAL A 234 15.34 9.03 12.75
N ILE A 235 14.48 9.70 13.51
CA ILE A 235 13.64 10.80 13.01
C ILE A 235 14.52 11.94 12.48
N GLU A 236 15.56 12.35 13.20
CA GLU A 236 16.50 13.40 12.76
C GLU A 236 17.22 13.02 11.45
N LYS A 237 17.68 11.77 11.33
CA LYS A 237 18.28 11.27 10.09
C LYS A 237 17.29 11.29 8.93
N LEU A 238 16.02 10.99 9.17
CA LEU A 238 14.95 11.05 8.16
C LEU A 238 14.66 12.51 7.75
N LEU A 239 14.57 13.45 8.71
CA LEU A 239 14.33 14.86 8.45
C LEU A 239 15.39 15.50 7.53
N THR A 240 16.65 15.03 7.62
CA THR A 240 17.73 15.54 6.73
C THR A 240 17.61 15.06 5.29
N LYS A 241 16.89 13.99 5.02
CA LYS A 241 16.86 13.28 3.71
C LYS A 241 15.49 13.28 3.04
N GLU A 242 14.42 13.37 3.82
CA GLU A 242 13.04 13.39 3.29
C GLU A 242 12.77 14.69 2.52
N LYS A 243 12.01 14.59 1.44
CA LYS A 243 11.69 15.74 0.57
C LYS A 243 10.19 16.05 0.53
N ASP A 244 9.33 15.07 0.85
CA ASP A 244 7.89 15.28 0.85
C ASP A 244 7.47 16.12 2.06
N SER A 245 6.71 17.19 1.80
CA SER A 245 6.31 18.17 2.81
C SER A 245 5.45 17.57 3.93
N TYR A 246 4.57 16.64 3.59
CA TYR A 246 3.69 16.02 4.58
C TYR A 246 4.45 15.01 5.45
N CYS A 247 5.37 14.26 4.85
CA CYS A 247 6.27 13.38 5.59
C CYS A 247 7.15 14.19 6.57
N LEU A 248 7.72 15.30 6.12
CA LEU A 248 8.47 16.22 6.99
C LEU A 248 7.62 16.75 8.15
N LEU A 249 6.37 17.12 7.87
CA LEU A 249 5.44 17.59 8.90
C LEU A 249 5.19 16.54 9.99
N LEU A 250 4.91 15.28 9.61
CA LEU A 250 4.67 14.19 10.55
C LEU A 250 5.90 13.92 11.44
N LEU A 251 7.07 13.81 10.82
CA LEU A 251 8.33 13.58 11.54
C LEU A 251 8.65 14.73 12.49
N THR A 252 8.47 15.98 12.04
CA THR A 252 8.72 17.17 12.86
C THR A 252 7.79 17.19 14.08
N ARG A 253 6.50 16.94 13.89
CA ARG A 253 5.54 16.90 15.00
C ARG A 253 5.92 15.84 16.03
N SER A 254 6.24 14.63 15.57
CA SER A 254 6.67 13.56 16.49
C SER A 254 7.88 13.95 17.31
N LEU A 255 8.87 14.57 16.68
CA LEU A 255 10.10 15.01 17.35
C LEU A 255 9.84 16.15 18.34
N LEU A 256 9.08 17.18 17.92
CA LEU A 256 8.80 18.37 18.73
C LEU A 256 7.92 18.08 19.95
N HIS A 257 7.08 17.05 19.89
CA HIS A 257 6.25 16.61 21.02
C HIS A 257 6.90 15.52 21.87
N SER A 258 8.16 15.15 21.57
CA SER A 258 8.88 14.18 22.41
C SER A 258 9.32 14.79 23.74
N GLU A 259 9.35 13.98 24.79
CA GLU A 259 9.83 14.42 26.12
C GLU A 259 11.30 14.85 26.14
N GLN A 260 12.06 14.51 25.09
CA GLN A 260 13.48 14.85 24.95
C GLN A 260 13.71 16.17 24.21
N MET A 261 12.66 16.88 23.82
CA MET A 261 12.79 18.17 23.14
C MET A 261 13.20 19.25 24.14
N ASP A 262 14.35 19.88 23.89
CA ASP A 262 14.83 21.05 24.63
C ASP A 262 14.77 22.33 23.77
N MET A 263 14.93 23.48 24.42
CA MET A 263 14.88 24.78 23.75
C MET A 263 16.00 24.97 22.72
N VAL A 264 17.18 24.36 22.93
CA VAL A 264 18.33 24.49 22.00
C VAL A 264 18.02 23.75 20.69
N ARG A 265 17.51 22.53 20.80
CA ARG A 265 17.08 21.75 19.64
C ARG A 265 15.90 22.43 18.91
N LEU A 266 14.89 22.86 19.66
CA LEU A 266 13.74 23.56 19.10
C LEU A 266 14.19 24.80 18.30
N HIS A 267 15.12 25.59 18.85
CA HIS A 267 15.66 26.78 18.20
C HIS A 267 16.35 26.42 16.86
N SER A 268 17.05 25.29 16.76
CA SER A 268 17.68 24.86 15.51
C SER A 268 16.68 24.60 14.38
N TYR A 269 15.49 24.11 14.72
CA TYR A 269 14.41 23.85 13.74
C TYR A 269 13.71 25.13 13.24
N LEU A 270 13.82 26.26 13.94
CA LEU A 270 13.31 27.53 13.46
C LEU A 270 13.99 27.99 12.16
N TYR A 271 15.22 27.54 11.93
CA TYR A 271 16.02 27.88 10.74
C TYR A 271 16.10 26.75 9.70
N HIS A 272 15.31 25.69 9.87
CA HIS A 272 15.34 24.54 8.96
C HIS A 272 15.00 24.95 7.51
N PRO A 273 15.64 24.36 6.47
CA PRO A 273 15.37 24.69 5.06
C PRO A 273 13.90 24.55 4.68
N SER A 274 13.20 23.53 5.19
CA SER A 274 11.78 23.28 4.92
C SER A 274 10.88 24.27 5.67
N PHE A 275 9.99 24.93 4.92
CA PHE A 275 8.93 25.77 5.47
C PHE A 275 8.05 25.04 6.50
N TYR A 276 7.69 23.78 6.23
CA TYR A 276 6.82 22.99 7.11
C TYR A 276 7.45 22.71 8.47
N VAL A 277 8.74 22.40 8.49
CA VAL A 277 9.51 22.20 9.72
C VAL A 277 9.58 23.50 10.53
N ARG A 278 9.94 24.63 9.86
CA ARG A 278 9.99 25.92 10.54
C ARG A 278 8.66 26.32 11.13
N LYS A 279 7.56 26.14 10.39
CA LYS A 279 6.21 26.48 10.86
C LYS A 279 5.84 25.69 12.13
N GLU A 280 6.07 24.39 12.16
CA GLU A 280 5.79 23.57 13.34
C GLU A 280 6.71 23.93 14.52
N ALA A 281 7.99 24.22 14.25
CA ALA A 281 8.93 24.66 15.28
C ALA A 281 8.50 25.99 15.92
N ILE A 282 8.02 26.94 15.12
CA ILE A 282 7.50 28.23 15.60
C ILE A 282 6.28 28.03 16.50
N LEU A 283 5.34 27.17 16.09
CA LEU A 283 4.16 26.83 16.89
C LEU A 283 4.57 26.21 18.24
N CYS A 284 5.49 25.26 18.20
CA CYS A 284 6.00 24.61 19.39
C CYS A 284 6.74 25.61 20.30
N TYR A 285 7.59 26.48 19.74
CA TYR A 285 8.30 27.51 20.47
C TYR A 285 7.33 28.46 21.17
N TYR A 286 6.29 28.93 20.47
CA TYR A 286 5.27 29.79 21.05
C TYR A 286 4.59 29.17 22.27
N HIS A 287 4.21 27.89 22.16
CA HIS A 287 3.60 27.18 23.29
C HIS A 287 4.58 26.91 24.44
N PHE A 288 5.84 26.56 24.14
CA PHE A 288 6.88 26.38 25.17
C PHE A 288 7.16 27.67 25.93
N ASN A 289 7.10 28.80 25.26
CA ASN A 289 7.39 30.11 25.85
C ASN A 289 6.12 30.81 26.39
N GLN A 290 5.15 30.05 26.87
CA GLN A 290 3.90 30.51 27.50
C GLN A 290 3.12 31.51 26.63
N ASN A 291 3.10 31.29 25.34
CA ASN A 291 2.45 32.12 24.34
C ASN A 291 3.07 33.54 24.18
N ILE A 292 4.36 33.65 24.43
CA ILE A 292 5.11 34.91 24.25
C ILE A 292 6.10 34.76 23.08
N TRP A 293 6.06 35.71 22.15
CA TRP A 293 6.99 35.81 21.02
C TRP A 293 8.30 36.52 21.40
N ASN A 294 9.01 36.07 22.40
CA ASN A 294 10.26 36.68 22.83
C ASN A 294 11.46 35.82 22.39
N GLY A 295 12.47 36.46 21.81
CA GLY A 295 13.70 35.79 21.39
C GLY A 295 13.64 35.16 20.00
N ILE A 296 12.61 35.43 19.21
CA ILE A 296 12.47 34.95 17.83
C ILE A 296 12.10 36.05 16.84
N GLU A 297 12.47 37.29 17.16
CA GLU A 297 12.19 38.46 16.32
C GLU A 297 12.75 38.32 14.90
N GLU A 298 13.86 37.61 14.74
CA GLU A 298 14.47 37.35 13.43
C GLU A 298 13.54 36.53 12.51
N ILE A 299 12.59 35.77 13.05
CA ILE A 299 11.62 35.00 12.26
C ILE A 299 10.65 35.91 11.51
N LEU A 300 10.46 37.17 11.99
CA LEU A 300 9.73 38.19 11.23
C LEU A 300 10.37 38.49 9.86
N LEU A 301 11.64 38.13 9.69
CA LEU A 301 12.39 38.22 8.44
C LEU A 301 12.44 36.90 7.66
N ASP A 302 11.67 35.86 8.08
CA ASP A 302 11.66 34.58 7.37
C ASP A 302 11.40 34.78 5.86
N LYS A 303 12.10 33.99 5.05
CA LYS A 303 11.93 33.98 3.60
C LYS A 303 10.50 33.68 3.13
N SER A 304 9.72 32.93 3.94
CA SER A 304 8.33 32.61 3.64
C SER A 304 7.38 33.70 4.12
N TYR A 305 6.61 34.27 3.19
CA TYR A 305 5.54 35.21 3.51
C TYR A 305 4.54 34.63 4.53
N SER A 306 4.14 33.35 4.34
CA SER A 306 3.19 32.69 5.23
C SER A 306 3.68 32.53 6.66
N ILE A 307 4.99 32.42 6.90
CA ILE A 307 5.56 32.43 8.25
C ILE A 307 5.52 33.84 8.82
N ARG A 308 5.98 34.81 8.05
CA ARG A 308 5.96 36.22 8.51
C ARG A 308 4.56 36.70 8.86
N ASP A 309 3.56 36.30 8.08
CA ASP A 309 2.16 36.63 8.32
C ASP A 309 1.60 35.95 9.56
N TYR A 310 1.96 34.67 9.75
CA TYR A 310 1.52 33.88 10.89
C TYR A 310 1.96 34.43 12.26
N ILE A 311 3.14 35.07 12.32
CA ILE A 311 3.72 35.61 13.57
C ILE A 311 3.15 37.02 13.89
N ARG A 312 2.55 37.71 12.91
CA ARG A 312 1.96 39.04 13.08
C ARG A 312 0.60 39.04 13.79
N PHE A 313 -0.03 37.87 13.87
CA PHE A 313 -1.33 37.68 14.52
C PHE A 313 -1.18 36.80 15.76
#